data_6eed3bff7587b97619f9f420d11e7e50
#
_entry.id   6eed3bff7587b97619f9f420d11e7e50
#
_cell.length_a   1.000
_cell.length_b   1.000
_cell.length_c   1.000
_cell.angle_alpha   90.00
_cell.angle_beta   90.00
_cell.angle_gamma   90.00
#
_symmetry.space_group_name_H-M   'P 1'
#
loop_
_entity.id
_entity.type
_entity.pdbx_description
1 polymer ?
#
loop_
_entity_poly.entity_id
_entity_poly.type
_entity_poly.pdbx_seq_one_letter_code
_entity_poly.pdbx_strand_id
1 'polypeptide(L)'
;VAGALVVAVFPVRRALLLWQIAMFFALAALGYSLWRATHCDPAGPAIQMFESRAWNARLGSYFALGVDGISLAMLLLTALLTLIAVLVSRRMEAGARLYFTLVLLLESAIFGVFTARDWSLFYVFWEATLLPLFFLIDRLGGPNRQRAALNFFLYTLGGSVFMLVALLFRYVAAPGHRFAMGDLVGGGRRLPLQAQVLIFAGFFVGFGVMGP
;
A
#
# COMPACT_ATOMS: atom_id res chain seq x y z
N VAL A 1 10.61 3.14 -0.34
CA VAL A 1 10.98 3.76 -1.64
C VAL A 1 12.49 3.93 -1.75
N ALA A 2 13.17 4.60 -0.80
CA ALA A 2 14.62 4.86 -0.89
C ALA A 2 15.44 3.58 -1.13
N GLY A 3 15.19 2.52 -0.38
CA GLY A 3 15.87 1.24 -0.54
C GLY A 3 15.69 0.62 -1.92
N ALA A 4 14.48 0.69 -2.47
CA ALA A 4 14.20 0.20 -3.81
C ALA A 4 14.98 0.97 -4.88
N LEU A 5 15.03 2.30 -4.77
CA LEU A 5 15.79 3.15 -5.68
C LEU A 5 17.30 2.87 -5.59
N VAL A 6 17.83 2.71 -4.38
CA VAL A 6 19.26 2.37 -4.18
C VAL A 6 19.58 1.04 -4.85
N VAL A 7 18.78 -0.01 -4.62
CA VAL A 7 18.99 -1.34 -5.23
C VAL A 7 18.87 -1.28 -6.76
N ALA A 8 17.91 -0.50 -7.28
CA ALA A 8 17.66 -0.39 -8.72
C ALA A 8 18.82 0.32 -9.46
N VAL A 9 19.33 1.42 -8.90
CA VAL A 9 20.30 2.31 -9.58
C VAL A 9 21.74 1.92 -9.29
N PHE A 10 22.02 1.30 -8.15
CA PHE A 10 23.40 1.04 -7.74
C PHE A 10 24.11 0.08 -8.72
N PRO A 11 25.29 0.44 -9.28
CA PRO A 11 25.95 -0.30 -10.38
C PRO A 11 26.64 -1.59 -9.91
N VAL A 12 26.05 -2.31 -8.95
CA VAL A 12 26.60 -3.55 -8.39
C VAL A 12 26.03 -4.75 -9.13
N ARG A 13 26.92 -5.61 -9.65
CA ARG A 13 26.54 -6.88 -10.29
C ARG A 13 26.55 -8.08 -9.32
N ARG A 14 27.08 -7.92 -8.10
CA ARG A 14 27.19 -8.98 -7.10
C ARG A 14 25.85 -9.13 -6.35
N ALA A 15 25.18 -10.26 -6.53
CA ALA A 15 23.90 -10.55 -5.89
C ALA A 15 23.95 -10.43 -4.36
N LEU A 16 25.08 -10.83 -3.75
CA LEU A 16 25.28 -10.72 -2.28
C LEU A 16 25.22 -9.26 -1.79
N LEU A 17 25.81 -8.31 -2.51
CA LEU A 17 25.76 -6.90 -2.12
C LEU A 17 24.35 -6.33 -2.26
N LEU A 18 23.62 -6.71 -3.32
CA LEU A 18 22.21 -6.31 -3.49
C LEU A 18 21.36 -6.85 -2.34
N TRP A 19 21.58 -8.10 -1.94
CA TRP A 19 20.94 -8.71 -0.78
C TRP A 19 21.27 -7.94 0.52
N GLN A 20 22.54 -7.60 0.75
CA GLN A 20 22.94 -6.84 1.95
C GLN A 20 22.28 -5.47 2.02
N ILE A 21 22.18 -4.76 0.87
CA ILE A 21 21.49 -3.47 0.79
C ILE A 21 20.00 -3.65 1.09
N ALA A 22 19.34 -4.64 0.47
CA ALA A 22 17.93 -4.92 0.73
C ALA A 22 17.68 -5.30 2.18
N MET A 23 18.56 -6.11 2.78
CA MET A 23 18.52 -6.50 4.18
C MET A 23 18.62 -5.29 5.11
N PHE A 24 19.54 -4.36 4.83
CA PHE A 24 19.68 -3.14 5.62
C PHE A 24 18.39 -2.32 5.62
N PHE A 25 17.74 -2.13 4.44
CA PHE A 25 16.50 -1.37 4.36
C PHE A 25 15.31 -2.09 4.99
N ALA A 26 15.21 -3.41 4.85
CA ALA A 26 14.17 -4.21 5.52
C ALA A 26 14.32 -4.18 7.05
N LEU A 27 15.56 -4.30 7.57
CA LEU A 27 15.83 -4.14 9.01
C LEU A 27 15.54 -2.72 9.49
N ALA A 28 15.89 -1.70 8.71
CA ALA A 28 15.59 -0.31 9.05
C ALA A 28 14.08 -0.05 9.10
N ALA A 29 13.31 -0.62 8.17
CA ALA A 29 11.85 -0.52 8.15
C ALA A 29 11.24 -1.20 9.38
N LEU A 30 11.68 -2.40 9.73
CA LEU A 30 11.23 -3.11 10.92
C LEU A 30 11.63 -2.36 12.21
N GLY A 31 12.88 -1.93 12.30
CA GLY A 31 13.38 -1.15 13.45
C GLY A 31 12.61 0.16 13.65
N TYR A 32 12.32 0.87 12.54
CA TYR A 32 11.49 2.07 12.59
C TYR A 32 10.05 1.76 13.04
N SER A 33 9.44 0.69 12.53
CA SER A 33 8.08 0.29 12.93
C SER A 33 8.02 -0.13 14.40
N LEU A 34 9.03 -0.84 14.91
CA LEU A 34 9.15 -1.19 16.33
C LEU A 34 9.35 0.07 17.20
N TRP A 35 10.24 0.96 16.78
CA TRP A 35 10.45 2.22 17.49
C TRP A 35 9.16 3.04 17.56
N ARG A 36 8.39 3.08 16.48
CA ARG A 36 7.08 3.73 16.47
C ARG A 36 6.09 3.06 17.41
N ALA A 37 6.10 1.73 17.51
CA ALA A 37 5.25 0.99 18.44
C ALA A 37 5.51 1.34 19.90
N THR A 38 6.77 1.58 20.28
CA THR A 38 7.12 1.96 21.65
C THR A 38 6.78 3.42 22.00
N HIS A 39 6.58 4.27 20.97
CA HIS A 39 6.24 5.69 21.14
C HIS A 39 4.76 6.00 20.82
N CYS A 40 3.96 4.98 20.57
CA CYS A 40 2.52 5.12 20.45
C CYS A 40 1.88 5.18 21.82
N ASP A 41 1.13 6.26 22.11
CA ASP A 41 0.42 6.41 23.38
C ASP A 41 -0.94 5.71 23.30
N PRO A 42 -1.17 4.63 24.10
CA PRO A 42 -2.47 3.95 24.11
C PRO A 42 -3.63 4.81 24.63
N ALA A 43 -3.32 5.83 25.43
CA ALA A 43 -4.31 6.79 25.96
C ALA A 43 -4.45 8.06 25.10
N GLY A 44 -3.62 8.17 24.05
CA GLY A 44 -3.59 9.31 23.15
C GLY A 44 -4.72 9.31 22.11
N PRO A 45 -4.69 10.27 21.18
CA PRO A 45 -5.68 10.35 20.11
C PRO A 45 -5.65 9.08 19.25
N ALA A 46 -6.82 8.69 18.72
CA ALA A 46 -6.96 7.46 17.90
C ALA A 46 -6.05 7.46 16.66
N ILE A 47 -5.73 8.63 16.09
CA ILE A 47 -4.78 8.81 14.99
C ILE A 47 -3.61 9.61 15.54
N GLN A 48 -2.43 9.00 15.50
CA GLN A 48 -1.19 9.62 15.95
C GLN A 48 -0.29 9.93 14.77
N MET A 49 0.64 10.88 14.96
CA MET A 49 1.61 11.29 13.95
C MET A 49 0.95 11.74 12.64
N PHE A 50 -0.15 12.45 12.79
CA PHE A 50 -0.89 12.94 11.63
C PHE A 50 -0.15 14.08 10.97
N GLU A 51 0.20 13.90 9.69
CA GLU A 51 0.76 14.92 8.82
C GLU A 51 -0.15 15.08 7.60
N SER A 52 -0.47 16.32 7.24
CA SER A 52 -1.30 16.61 6.09
C SER A 52 -0.75 17.79 5.31
N ARG A 53 -0.57 17.59 4.00
CA ARG A 53 -0.18 18.64 3.04
C ARG A 53 -1.13 18.62 1.86
N ALA A 54 -1.52 19.77 1.37
CA ALA A 54 -2.36 19.84 0.18
C ALA A 54 -1.60 19.26 -1.02
N TRP A 55 -2.15 18.21 -1.65
CA TRP A 55 -1.62 17.62 -2.86
C TRP A 55 -2.31 18.21 -4.09
N ASN A 56 -3.65 18.16 -4.11
CA ASN A 56 -4.45 18.79 -5.13
C ASN A 56 -5.61 19.56 -4.47
N ALA A 57 -5.38 20.84 -4.23
CA ALA A 57 -6.36 21.70 -3.56
C ALA A 57 -7.69 21.84 -4.36
N ARG A 58 -7.65 21.73 -5.70
CA ARG A 58 -8.85 21.80 -6.55
C ARG A 58 -9.77 20.60 -6.36
N LEU A 59 -9.20 19.42 -6.11
CA LEU A 59 -9.93 18.19 -5.85
C LEU A 59 -10.15 17.94 -4.36
N GLY A 60 -9.70 18.82 -3.46
CA GLY A 60 -9.79 18.57 -2.02
C GLY A 60 -9.03 17.32 -1.57
N SER A 61 -7.95 16.95 -2.28
CA SER A 61 -7.10 15.81 -2.00
C SER A 61 -5.83 16.25 -1.26
N TYR A 62 -5.48 15.50 -0.22
CA TYR A 62 -4.37 15.80 0.66
C TYR A 62 -3.40 14.62 0.74
N PHE A 63 -2.11 14.92 0.75
CA PHE A 63 -1.10 13.95 1.17
C PHE A 63 -1.16 13.86 2.69
N ALA A 64 -2.10 13.07 3.17
CA ALA A 64 -2.39 12.93 4.59
C ALA A 64 -1.97 11.53 5.06
N LEU A 65 -1.04 11.48 6.00
CA LEU A 65 -0.54 10.25 6.61
C LEU A 65 -0.83 10.29 8.11
N GLY A 66 -1.10 9.12 8.67
CA GLY A 66 -1.31 8.96 10.10
C GLY A 66 -1.32 7.49 10.48
N VAL A 67 -1.05 7.19 11.73
CA VAL A 67 -0.99 5.82 12.25
C VAL A 67 -1.99 5.66 13.38
N ASP A 68 -2.77 4.58 13.33
CA ASP A 68 -3.57 4.10 14.45
C ASP A 68 -3.06 2.72 14.92
N GLY A 69 -3.64 2.17 15.96
CA GLY A 69 -3.21 0.88 16.52
C GLY A 69 -3.27 -0.27 15.52
N ILE A 70 -4.28 -0.29 14.63
CA ILE A 70 -4.42 -1.33 13.60
C ILE A 70 -3.37 -1.13 12.50
N SER A 71 -3.20 0.10 12.02
CA SER A 71 -2.17 0.44 11.04
C SER A 71 -0.79 0.05 11.54
N LEU A 72 -0.48 0.32 12.81
CA LEU A 72 0.80 -0.02 13.40
C LEU A 72 1.07 -1.53 13.40
N ALA A 73 0.07 -2.35 13.76
CA ALA A 73 0.18 -3.80 13.70
C ALA A 73 0.43 -4.28 12.26
N MET A 74 -0.25 -3.69 11.27
CA MET A 74 -0.07 -4.03 9.86
C MET A 74 1.29 -3.57 9.31
N LEU A 75 1.81 -2.43 9.75
CA LEU A 75 3.17 -1.98 9.41
C LEU A 75 4.24 -2.94 9.95
N LEU A 76 4.10 -3.37 11.21
CA LEU A 76 5.00 -4.36 11.82
C LEU A 76 4.95 -5.70 11.08
N LEU A 77 3.76 -6.19 10.76
CA LEU A 77 3.58 -7.42 10.00
C LEU A 77 4.23 -7.32 8.62
N THR A 78 3.98 -6.23 7.90
CA THR A 78 4.55 -5.99 6.57
C THR A 78 6.07 -5.97 6.62
N ALA A 79 6.66 -5.22 7.55
CA ALA A 79 8.12 -5.14 7.71
C ALA A 79 8.72 -6.51 8.06
N LEU A 80 8.06 -7.28 8.93
CA LEU A 80 8.50 -8.63 9.30
C LEU A 80 8.47 -9.58 8.10
N LEU A 81 7.37 -9.59 7.34
CA LEU A 81 7.23 -10.44 6.16
C LEU A 81 8.24 -10.06 5.07
N THR A 82 8.48 -8.78 4.86
CA THR A 82 9.52 -8.30 3.92
C THR A 82 10.90 -8.76 4.36
N LEU A 83 11.22 -8.63 5.64
CA LEU A 83 12.50 -9.11 6.20
C LEU A 83 12.68 -10.62 5.96
N ILE A 84 11.65 -11.43 6.23
CA ILE A 84 11.67 -12.87 5.99
C ILE A 84 11.87 -13.16 4.51
N ALA A 85 11.15 -12.47 3.61
CA ALA A 85 11.29 -12.63 2.16
C ALA A 85 12.72 -12.34 1.69
N VAL A 86 13.33 -11.26 2.18
CA VAL A 86 14.73 -10.91 1.88
C VAL A 86 15.70 -11.94 2.46
N LEU A 87 15.49 -12.41 3.70
CA LEU A 87 16.34 -13.43 4.35
C LEU A 87 16.39 -14.74 3.56
N VAL A 88 15.23 -15.26 3.19
CA VAL A 88 15.11 -16.53 2.46
C VAL A 88 15.75 -16.44 1.06
N SER A 89 15.71 -15.23 0.46
CA SER A 89 16.21 -15.00 -0.90
C SER A 89 17.73 -14.73 -0.97
N ARG A 90 18.50 -15.03 0.07
CA ARG A 90 19.95 -14.80 0.13
C ARG A 90 20.74 -15.45 -1.02
N ARG A 91 20.31 -16.61 -1.47
CA ARG A 91 21.00 -17.39 -2.52
C ARG A 91 20.52 -17.09 -3.95
N MET A 92 19.65 -16.09 -4.08
CA MET A 92 19.12 -15.70 -5.38
C MET A 92 20.18 -14.98 -6.20
N GLU A 93 20.60 -15.54 -7.33
CA GLU A 93 21.57 -14.94 -8.24
C GLU A 93 20.87 -14.33 -9.47
N ALA A 94 20.04 -15.14 -10.13
CA ALA A 94 19.33 -14.71 -11.32
C ALA A 94 18.15 -13.78 -10.95
N GLY A 95 18.16 -12.56 -11.51
CA GLY A 95 17.07 -11.60 -11.26
C GLY A 95 17.09 -10.92 -9.89
N ALA A 96 18.15 -11.12 -9.09
CA ALA A 96 18.25 -10.59 -7.71
C ALA A 96 17.98 -9.09 -7.62
N ARG A 97 18.52 -8.28 -8.55
CA ARG A 97 18.25 -6.84 -8.57
C ARG A 97 16.76 -6.52 -8.71
N LEU A 98 16.12 -7.13 -9.68
CA LEU A 98 14.70 -6.93 -9.95
C LEU A 98 13.87 -7.37 -8.73
N TYR A 99 14.16 -8.54 -8.19
CA TYR A 99 13.46 -9.09 -7.02
C TYR A 99 13.52 -8.15 -5.81
N PHE A 100 14.73 -7.78 -5.36
CA PHE A 100 14.88 -6.93 -4.19
C PHE A 100 14.31 -5.52 -4.41
N THR A 101 14.43 -4.97 -5.62
CA THR A 101 13.78 -3.70 -5.96
C THR A 101 12.27 -3.80 -5.82
N LEU A 102 11.66 -4.84 -6.40
CA LEU A 102 10.20 -5.01 -6.40
C LEU A 102 9.67 -5.31 -4.99
N VAL A 103 10.36 -6.12 -4.20
CA VAL A 103 9.97 -6.42 -2.82
C VAL A 103 9.99 -5.16 -1.95
N LEU A 104 11.03 -4.32 -2.05
CA LEU A 104 11.10 -3.06 -1.31
C LEU A 104 10.11 -2.00 -1.82
N LEU A 105 9.78 -2.00 -3.12
CA LEU A 105 8.70 -1.16 -3.66
C LEU A 105 7.34 -1.60 -3.13
N LEU A 106 7.08 -2.91 -3.11
CA LEU A 106 5.86 -3.48 -2.57
C LEU A 106 5.68 -3.13 -1.09
N GLU A 107 6.72 -3.31 -0.27
CA GLU A 107 6.73 -2.88 1.13
C GLU A 107 6.35 -1.39 1.26
N SER A 108 6.97 -0.54 0.45
CA SER A 108 6.71 0.90 0.48
C SER A 108 5.28 1.25 0.09
N ALA A 109 4.70 0.56 -0.89
CA ALA A 109 3.32 0.75 -1.31
C ALA A 109 2.34 0.29 -0.21
N ILE A 110 2.58 -0.87 0.40
CA ILE A 110 1.77 -1.40 1.52
C ILE A 110 1.85 -0.47 2.73
N PHE A 111 3.02 0.08 3.06
CA PHE A 111 3.16 1.09 4.11
C PHE A 111 2.30 2.32 3.79
N GLY A 112 2.29 2.77 2.53
CA GLY A 112 1.43 3.86 2.08
C GLY A 112 -0.05 3.56 2.26
N VAL A 113 -0.50 2.34 1.93
CA VAL A 113 -1.89 1.90 2.12
C VAL A 113 -2.31 2.01 3.59
N PHE A 114 -1.50 1.50 4.52
CA PHE A 114 -1.86 1.48 5.94
C PHE A 114 -1.70 2.83 6.66
N THR A 115 -0.92 3.75 6.10
CA THR A 115 -0.72 5.08 6.70
C THR A 115 -1.57 6.16 6.04
N ALA A 116 -2.13 5.94 4.85
CA ALA A 116 -2.97 6.92 4.18
C ALA A 116 -4.20 7.29 5.01
N ARG A 117 -4.51 8.59 5.09
CA ARG A 117 -5.69 9.17 5.76
C ARG A 117 -6.56 9.99 4.80
N ASP A 118 -6.24 9.91 3.53
CA ASP A 118 -7.00 10.45 2.41
C ASP A 118 -7.33 9.33 1.44
N TRP A 119 -8.59 9.24 0.99
CA TRP A 119 -9.05 8.14 0.14
C TRP A 119 -8.39 8.13 -1.24
N SER A 120 -8.08 9.30 -1.79
CA SER A 120 -7.38 9.39 -3.08
C SER A 120 -5.94 8.89 -2.93
N LEU A 121 -5.27 9.24 -1.84
CA LEU A 121 -3.93 8.77 -1.53
C LEU A 121 -3.90 7.26 -1.25
N PHE A 122 -4.89 6.76 -0.49
CA PHE A 122 -5.09 5.34 -0.25
C PHE A 122 -5.20 4.57 -1.57
N TYR A 123 -6.07 5.05 -2.48
CA TYR A 123 -6.27 4.41 -3.77
C TYR A 123 -5.00 4.36 -4.61
N VAL A 124 -4.23 5.45 -4.64
CA VAL A 124 -2.93 5.49 -5.35
C VAL A 124 -1.95 4.46 -4.79
N PHE A 125 -1.82 4.35 -3.47
CA PHE A 125 -0.94 3.33 -2.87
C PHE A 125 -1.46 1.93 -3.08
N TRP A 126 -2.79 1.74 -3.04
CA TRP A 126 -3.44 0.46 -3.33
C TRP A 126 -3.10 -0.04 -4.74
N GLU A 127 -3.29 0.80 -5.75
CA GLU A 127 -2.90 0.49 -7.13
C GLU A 127 -1.38 0.29 -7.28
N ALA A 128 -0.59 1.06 -6.54
CA ALA A 128 0.86 0.94 -6.58
C ALA A 128 1.37 -0.43 -6.09
N THR A 129 0.59 -1.19 -5.31
CA THR A 129 0.96 -2.57 -4.91
C THR A 129 0.88 -3.54 -6.06
N LEU A 130 0.00 -3.31 -7.04
CA LEU A 130 -0.21 -4.22 -8.16
C LEU A 130 0.99 -4.30 -9.09
N LEU A 131 1.67 -3.19 -9.33
CA LEU A 131 2.81 -3.13 -10.24
C LEU A 131 3.97 -4.06 -9.80
N PRO A 132 4.47 -3.96 -8.56
CA PRO A 132 5.52 -4.87 -8.09
C PRO A 132 5.07 -6.34 -8.12
N LEU A 133 3.83 -6.63 -7.72
CA LEU A 133 3.29 -7.99 -7.73
C LEU A 133 3.20 -8.55 -9.14
N PHE A 134 2.69 -7.77 -10.10
CA PHE A 134 2.65 -8.17 -11.50
C PHE A 134 4.04 -8.55 -12.02
N PHE A 135 5.05 -7.72 -11.80
CA PHE A 135 6.41 -8.00 -12.28
C PHE A 135 7.08 -9.15 -11.52
N LEU A 136 6.79 -9.33 -10.22
CA LEU A 136 7.27 -10.48 -9.46
C LEU A 136 6.74 -11.79 -10.07
N ILE A 137 5.44 -11.85 -10.40
CA ILE A 137 4.84 -13.03 -11.02
C ILE A 137 5.34 -13.21 -12.45
N ASP A 138 5.35 -12.15 -13.27
CA ASP A 138 5.72 -12.22 -14.68
C ASP A 138 7.17 -12.64 -14.92
N ARG A 139 8.09 -12.10 -14.11
CA ARG A 139 9.54 -12.30 -14.32
C ARG A 139 10.12 -13.45 -13.51
N LEU A 140 9.59 -13.69 -12.33
CA LEU A 140 10.17 -14.63 -11.36
C LEU A 140 9.24 -15.81 -11.04
N GLY A 141 8.03 -15.84 -11.60
CA GLY A 141 7.08 -16.93 -11.43
C GLY A 141 7.47 -18.22 -12.16
N GLY A 142 6.68 -19.27 -11.97
CA GLY A 142 6.85 -20.59 -12.54
C GLY A 142 6.40 -20.71 -14.02
N PRO A 143 6.11 -21.94 -14.48
CA PRO A 143 5.53 -22.17 -15.80
C PRO A 143 4.23 -21.38 -15.98
N ASN A 144 4.01 -20.81 -17.19
CA ASN A 144 2.85 -19.97 -17.51
C ASN A 144 2.75 -18.65 -16.76
N ARG A 145 3.84 -18.16 -16.16
CA ARG A 145 3.93 -16.94 -15.36
C ARG A 145 3.33 -15.70 -16.04
N GLN A 146 3.55 -15.51 -17.35
CA GLN A 146 3.03 -14.35 -18.08
C GLN A 146 1.49 -14.33 -18.10
N ARG A 147 0.88 -15.48 -18.40
CA ARG A 147 -0.58 -15.59 -18.40
C ARG A 147 -1.15 -15.44 -16.99
N ALA A 148 -0.48 -16.01 -15.99
CA ALA A 148 -0.87 -15.88 -14.59
C ALA A 148 -0.78 -14.42 -14.13
N ALA A 149 0.32 -13.72 -14.48
CA ALA A 149 0.51 -12.30 -14.15
C ALA A 149 -0.57 -11.41 -14.79
N LEU A 150 -0.86 -11.62 -16.07
CA LEU A 150 -1.91 -10.87 -16.77
C LEU A 150 -3.30 -11.13 -16.18
N ASN A 151 -3.64 -12.39 -15.91
CA ASN A 151 -4.91 -12.73 -15.28
C ASN A 151 -5.04 -12.10 -13.89
N PHE A 152 -3.99 -12.20 -13.07
CA PHE A 152 -3.94 -11.55 -11.76
C PHE A 152 -4.15 -10.03 -11.88
N PHE A 153 -3.39 -9.38 -12.76
CA PHE A 153 -3.47 -7.93 -12.95
C PHE A 153 -4.85 -7.48 -13.43
N LEU A 154 -5.41 -8.14 -14.45
CA LEU A 154 -6.73 -7.79 -15.00
C LEU A 154 -7.85 -8.03 -13.99
N TYR A 155 -7.77 -9.12 -13.24
CA TYR A 155 -8.76 -9.45 -12.22
C TYR A 155 -8.76 -8.44 -11.08
N THR A 156 -7.59 -8.14 -10.53
CA THR A 156 -7.45 -7.17 -9.43
C THR A 156 -7.76 -5.74 -9.87
N LEU A 157 -7.29 -5.33 -11.06
CA LEU A 157 -7.63 -4.02 -11.63
C LEU A 157 -9.15 -3.90 -11.86
N GLY A 158 -9.79 -4.97 -12.38
CA GLY A 158 -11.24 -5.00 -12.54
C GLY A 158 -11.98 -4.78 -11.22
N GLY A 159 -11.53 -5.41 -10.13
CA GLY A 159 -12.10 -5.21 -8.79
C GLY A 159 -11.89 -3.80 -8.27
N SER A 160 -10.69 -3.24 -8.44
CA SER A 160 -10.35 -1.90 -7.94
C SER A 160 -11.11 -0.79 -8.65
N VAL A 161 -11.54 -0.99 -9.90
CA VAL A 161 -12.41 -0.03 -10.61
C VAL A 161 -13.75 0.15 -9.88
N PHE A 162 -14.35 -0.92 -9.34
CA PHE A 162 -15.57 -0.79 -8.54
C PHE A 162 -15.34 0.04 -7.28
N MET A 163 -14.20 -0.14 -6.61
CA MET A 163 -13.81 0.68 -5.47
C MET A 163 -13.61 2.14 -5.88
N LEU A 164 -12.97 2.41 -7.03
CA LEU A 164 -12.79 3.76 -7.56
C LEU A 164 -14.13 4.44 -7.82
N VAL A 165 -15.06 3.75 -8.47
CA VAL A 165 -16.40 4.28 -8.76
C VAL A 165 -17.13 4.60 -7.46
N ALA A 166 -17.08 3.72 -6.46
CA ALA A 166 -17.67 3.95 -5.14
C ALA A 166 -17.05 5.18 -4.46
N LEU A 167 -15.73 5.34 -4.55
CA LEU A 167 -14.99 6.47 -4.00
C LEU A 167 -15.37 7.78 -4.68
N LEU A 168 -15.46 7.81 -6.00
CA LEU A 168 -15.88 8.98 -6.76
C LEU A 168 -17.36 9.34 -6.48
N PHE A 169 -18.23 8.33 -6.40
CA PHE A 169 -19.62 8.55 -6.03
C PHE A 169 -19.73 9.18 -4.64
N ARG A 170 -18.95 8.67 -3.69
CA ARG A 170 -18.88 9.21 -2.32
C ARG A 170 -18.34 10.65 -2.31
N TYR A 171 -17.32 10.95 -3.13
CA TYR A 171 -16.76 12.29 -3.28
C TYR A 171 -17.79 13.29 -3.79
N VAL A 172 -18.54 12.93 -4.83
CA VAL A 172 -19.60 13.81 -5.42
C VAL A 172 -20.76 14.01 -4.43
N ALA A 173 -21.12 12.96 -3.68
CA ALA A 173 -22.21 13.01 -2.71
C ALA A 173 -21.85 13.72 -1.40
N ALA A 174 -20.57 13.99 -1.14
CA ALA A 174 -20.11 14.61 0.09
C ALA A 174 -20.24 16.15 0.03
N PRO A 175 -20.80 16.79 1.06
CA PRO A 175 -20.72 18.24 1.19
C PRO A 175 -19.25 18.66 1.29
N GLY A 176 -18.80 19.55 0.39
CA GLY A 176 -17.43 20.06 0.38
C GLY A 176 -16.42 19.29 -0.46
N HIS A 177 -16.82 18.21 -1.15
CA HIS A 177 -15.98 17.47 -2.11
C HIS A 177 -14.55 17.21 -1.63
N ARG A 178 -14.41 16.47 -0.51
CA ARG A 178 -13.12 16.13 0.10
C ARG A 178 -12.93 14.62 0.15
N PHE A 179 -11.67 14.19 0.01
CA PHE A 179 -11.28 12.79 0.12
C PHE A 179 -10.81 12.40 1.54
N ALA A 180 -10.90 13.30 2.53
CA ALA A 180 -10.48 12.99 3.90
C ALA A 180 -11.28 11.83 4.50
N MET A 181 -10.59 10.83 5.06
CA MET A 181 -11.24 9.63 5.63
C MET A 181 -12.12 9.96 6.84
N GLY A 182 -11.77 10.96 7.63
CA GLY A 182 -12.56 11.40 8.79
C GLY A 182 -13.95 11.93 8.43
N ASP A 183 -14.11 12.53 7.25
CA ASP A 183 -15.38 13.07 6.78
C ASP A 183 -16.40 11.96 6.40
N LEU A 184 -15.94 10.72 6.20
CA LEU A 184 -16.80 9.59 5.92
C LEU A 184 -17.67 9.18 7.11
N VAL A 185 -17.12 9.19 8.31
CA VAL A 185 -17.81 8.74 9.52
C VAL A 185 -19.00 9.67 9.86
N GLY A 186 -18.80 10.99 9.67
CA GLY A 186 -19.87 11.99 9.93
C GLY A 186 -20.84 12.18 8.76
N GLY A 187 -20.34 12.11 7.52
CA GLY A 187 -21.12 12.40 6.31
C GLY A 187 -21.91 11.24 5.74
N GLY A 188 -21.50 10.00 6.01
CA GLY A 188 -22.15 8.79 5.48
C GLY A 188 -23.59 8.62 5.98
N ARG A 189 -23.86 8.99 7.22
CA ARG A 189 -25.22 8.92 7.83
C ARG A 189 -26.25 9.87 7.18
N ARG A 190 -25.81 10.82 6.39
CA ARG A 190 -26.68 11.80 5.70
C ARG A 190 -27.09 11.35 4.28
N LEU A 191 -26.48 10.27 3.78
CA LEU A 191 -26.81 9.76 2.46
C LEU A 191 -28.04 8.86 2.49
N PRO A 192 -28.86 8.82 1.41
CA PRO A 192 -29.94 7.86 1.27
C PRO A 192 -29.41 6.42 1.37
N LEU A 193 -30.22 5.52 1.93
CA LEU A 193 -29.82 4.11 2.13
C LEU A 193 -29.32 3.45 0.85
N GLN A 194 -29.96 3.72 -0.29
CA GLN A 194 -29.55 3.19 -1.60
C GLN A 194 -28.11 3.61 -1.96
N ALA A 195 -27.77 4.86 -1.71
CA ALA A 195 -26.41 5.38 -1.96
C ALA A 195 -25.39 4.72 -1.04
N GLN A 196 -25.73 4.52 0.25
CA GLN A 196 -24.86 3.80 1.20
C GLN A 196 -24.60 2.36 0.76
N VAL A 197 -25.66 1.65 0.32
CA VAL A 197 -25.56 0.27 -0.18
C VAL A 197 -24.68 0.19 -1.44
N LEU A 198 -24.84 1.11 -2.39
CA LEU A 198 -24.01 1.13 -3.61
C LEU A 198 -22.54 1.38 -3.30
N ILE A 199 -22.25 2.34 -2.42
CA ILE A 199 -20.88 2.62 -1.98
C ILE A 199 -20.28 1.40 -1.28
N PHE A 200 -21.03 0.80 -0.34
CA PHE A 200 -20.61 -0.42 0.35
C PHE A 200 -20.34 -1.57 -0.62
N ALA A 201 -21.24 -1.82 -1.57
CA ALA A 201 -21.08 -2.88 -2.56
C ALA A 201 -19.82 -2.67 -3.42
N GLY A 202 -19.54 -1.43 -3.87
CA GLY A 202 -18.34 -1.12 -4.63
C GLY A 202 -17.06 -1.35 -3.85
N PHE A 203 -16.99 -0.93 -2.59
CA PHE A 203 -15.86 -1.24 -1.72
C PHE A 203 -15.76 -2.74 -1.42
N PHE A 204 -16.88 -3.39 -1.14
CA PHE A 204 -16.92 -4.84 -0.85
C PHE A 204 -16.37 -5.66 -2.02
N VAL A 205 -16.79 -5.35 -3.26
CA VAL A 205 -16.25 -6.01 -4.46
C VAL A 205 -14.76 -5.68 -4.62
N GLY A 206 -14.36 -4.42 -4.49
CA GLY A 206 -12.97 -3.99 -4.64
C GLY A 206 -12.02 -4.69 -3.67
N PHE A 207 -12.39 -4.75 -2.39
CA PHE A 207 -11.58 -5.46 -1.39
C PHE A 207 -11.69 -6.98 -1.53
N GLY A 208 -12.89 -7.51 -1.84
CA GLY A 208 -13.13 -8.94 -1.97
C GLY A 208 -12.38 -9.60 -3.12
N VAL A 209 -12.14 -8.86 -4.21
CA VAL A 209 -11.37 -9.35 -5.36
C VAL A 209 -9.88 -9.51 -5.02
N MET A 210 -9.34 -8.71 -4.10
CA MET A 210 -7.94 -8.81 -3.65
C MET A 210 -7.77 -9.69 -2.41
N GLY A 211 -8.86 -10.05 -1.74
CA GLY A 211 -8.86 -11.00 -0.64
C GLY A 211 -8.61 -12.43 -1.14
N PRO A 212 -8.03 -13.32 -0.29
CA PRO A 212 -7.85 -14.72 -0.60
C PRO A 212 -9.18 -15.47 -0.67
#